data_a7ec179b348db72e9b83288f10f450d7
#
_entry.id   a7ec179b348db72e9b83288f10f450d7
#
_cell.length_a   1.000
_cell.length_b   1.000
_cell.length_c   1.000
_cell.angle_alpha   90.00
_cell.angle_beta   90.00
_cell.angle_gamma   90.00
#
_symmetry.space_group_name_H-M   'P 1'
#
loop_
_entity.id
_entity.type
_entity.pdbx_description
1 polymer ?
#
loop_
_entity_poly.entity_id
_entity_poly.type
_entity_poly.pdbx_seq_one_letter_code
_entity_poly.pdbx_strand_id
1 'polypeptide(L)'
;SQLEGTQPRALAGSIAVFASYIVEHPNSYPDEVLSRVAHKHASLGLKEEEYPTVYKYLFEAIAANLGDLATPEIVEAWTEVYWLMGNALIKLEKGLYASQANDVTRAPFKVVDRKETGENVVVLTFEPADDTPMTESKGGQYISIVVPARDGLRQARQYTLLPSEKNQRRIAVKLDPNGEMTSILHELKVGDVVEKHFTRDRVEDVK
;
A
#
# COMPACT_ATOMS: atom_id res chain seq x y z
N SER A 1 14.07 6.52 1.17
CA SER A 1 13.51 6.49 -0.21
C SER A 1 12.56 7.65 -0.49
N GLN A 2 11.77 8.12 0.48
CA GLN A 2 10.95 9.34 0.31
C GLN A 2 11.81 10.59 0.13
N LEU A 3 12.94 10.66 0.81
CA LEU A 3 13.89 11.78 0.73
C LEU A 3 14.76 11.75 -0.55
N GLU A 4 14.85 10.61 -1.23
CA GLU A 4 15.70 10.41 -2.41
C GLU A 4 15.01 10.66 -3.76
N GLY A 5 13.77 11.15 -3.76
CA GLY A 5 13.02 11.49 -4.97
C GLY A 5 12.58 10.29 -5.84
N THR A 6 12.68 9.06 -5.33
CA THR A 6 12.26 7.86 -6.08
C THR A 6 10.75 7.73 -6.18
N GLN A 7 10.00 8.09 -5.14
CA GLN A 7 8.54 8.04 -5.15
C GLN A 7 7.89 9.07 -6.09
N PRO A 8 8.28 10.36 -6.08
CA PRO A 8 7.77 11.33 -7.05
C PRO A 8 8.02 10.94 -8.50
N ARG A 9 9.21 10.37 -8.79
CA ARG A 9 9.54 9.87 -10.14
C ARG A 9 8.68 8.68 -10.55
N ALA A 10 8.43 7.75 -9.62
CA ALA A 10 7.58 6.59 -9.88
C ALA A 10 6.12 7.02 -10.13
N LEU A 11 5.61 8.01 -9.38
CA LEU A 11 4.27 8.55 -9.58
C LEU A 11 4.15 9.24 -10.94
N ALA A 12 5.05 10.16 -11.27
CA ALA A 12 5.05 10.83 -12.57
C ALA A 12 5.18 9.81 -13.72
N GLY A 13 6.04 8.81 -13.58
CA GLY A 13 6.18 7.72 -14.54
C GLY A 13 4.90 6.91 -14.72
N SER A 14 4.18 6.63 -13.64
CA SER A 14 2.90 5.90 -13.70
C SER A 14 1.83 6.66 -14.46
N ILE A 15 1.74 7.98 -14.27
CA ILE A 15 0.79 8.83 -14.98
C ILE A 15 1.16 8.92 -16.46
N ALA A 16 2.45 9.03 -16.79
CA ALA A 16 2.92 9.04 -18.18
C ALA A 16 2.61 7.72 -18.91
N VAL A 17 2.83 6.58 -18.26
CA VAL A 17 2.48 5.26 -18.81
C VAL A 17 0.97 5.15 -19.03
N PHE A 18 0.16 5.61 -18.08
CA PHE A 18 -1.29 5.63 -18.23
C PHE A 18 -1.71 6.54 -19.40
N ALA A 19 -1.14 7.73 -19.52
CA ALA A 19 -1.39 8.64 -20.63
C ALA A 19 -1.08 8.00 -21.99
N SER A 20 0.07 7.36 -22.13
CA SER A 20 0.45 6.65 -23.36
C SER A 20 -0.55 5.55 -23.69
N TYR A 21 -0.97 4.77 -22.67
CA TYR A 21 -1.92 3.70 -22.88
C TYR A 21 -3.27 4.19 -23.42
N ILE A 22 -3.86 5.24 -22.82
CA ILE A 22 -5.16 5.75 -23.24
C ILE A 22 -5.12 6.42 -24.63
N VAL A 23 -3.97 6.96 -25.05
CA VAL A 23 -3.77 7.46 -26.41
C VAL A 23 -3.77 6.32 -27.42
N GLU A 24 -3.11 5.22 -27.11
CA GLU A 24 -3.06 4.02 -27.96
C GLU A 24 -4.37 3.22 -27.93
N HIS A 25 -5.11 3.28 -26.81
CA HIS A 25 -6.31 2.52 -26.54
C HIS A 25 -7.46 3.41 -26.02
N PRO A 26 -8.05 4.29 -26.88
CA PRO A 26 -8.96 5.35 -26.43
C PRO A 26 -10.24 4.88 -25.71
N ASN A 27 -10.61 3.60 -25.86
CA ASN A 27 -11.84 3.03 -25.30
C ASN A 27 -11.58 2.01 -24.18
N SER A 28 -10.37 1.96 -23.63
CA SER A 28 -10.02 1.02 -22.58
C SER A 28 -9.02 1.60 -21.58
N TYR A 29 -9.00 1.02 -20.40
CA TYR A 29 -8.01 1.32 -19.36
C TYR A 29 -7.05 0.15 -19.18
N PRO A 30 -5.84 0.38 -18.67
CA PRO A 30 -4.89 -0.68 -18.33
C PRO A 30 -5.31 -1.37 -17.00
N ASP A 31 -6.39 -2.15 -17.06
CA ASP A 31 -7.07 -2.70 -15.88
C ASP A 31 -6.14 -3.47 -14.94
N GLU A 32 -5.21 -4.25 -15.48
CA GLU A 32 -4.22 -4.97 -14.66
C GLU A 32 -3.32 -4.02 -13.84
N VAL A 33 -2.84 -2.95 -14.50
CA VAL A 33 -1.96 -1.96 -13.86
C VAL A 33 -2.73 -1.20 -12.79
N LEU A 34 -3.93 -0.72 -13.14
CA LEU A 34 -4.80 -0.01 -12.20
C LEU A 34 -5.21 -0.89 -11.02
N SER A 35 -5.57 -2.15 -11.26
CA SER A 35 -5.89 -3.10 -10.20
C SER A 35 -4.72 -3.29 -9.24
N ARG A 36 -3.51 -3.46 -9.77
CA ARG A 36 -2.29 -3.58 -8.95
C ARG A 36 -2.05 -2.36 -8.08
N VAL A 37 -2.19 -1.16 -8.66
CA VAL A 37 -2.02 0.10 -7.94
C VAL A 37 -3.10 0.24 -6.87
N ALA A 38 -4.37 0.01 -7.20
CA ALA A 38 -5.48 0.11 -6.25
C ALA A 38 -5.31 -0.84 -5.05
N HIS A 39 -4.88 -2.08 -5.28
CA HIS A 39 -4.55 -3.01 -4.19
C HIS A 39 -3.41 -2.49 -3.31
N LYS A 40 -2.37 -1.91 -3.91
CA LYS A 40 -1.27 -1.29 -3.17
C LYS A 40 -1.77 -0.12 -2.32
N HIS A 41 -2.55 0.77 -2.88
CA HIS A 41 -3.15 1.91 -2.20
C HIS A 41 -4.04 1.45 -1.05
N ALA A 42 -4.94 0.51 -1.30
CA ALA A 42 -5.80 -0.06 -0.26
C ALA A 42 -4.98 -0.70 0.86
N SER A 43 -3.88 -1.41 0.55
CA SER A 43 -3.00 -2.00 1.57
C SER A 43 -2.28 -0.98 2.43
N LEU A 44 -2.22 0.27 1.99
CA LEU A 44 -1.65 1.41 2.73
C LEU A 44 -2.73 2.26 3.40
N GLY A 45 -4.02 1.94 3.16
CA GLY A 45 -5.15 2.65 3.73
C GLY A 45 -5.40 4.01 3.08
N LEU A 46 -4.98 4.21 1.80
CA LEU A 46 -5.25 5.44 1.08
C LEU A 46 -6.75 5.63 0.86
N LYS A 47 -7.19 6.88 0.97
CA LYS A 47 -8.58 7.29 0.77
C LYS A 47 -8.70 8.34 -0.31
N GLU A 48 -9.91 8.51 -0.86
CA GLU A 48 -10.15 9.47 -1.95
C GLU A 48 -9.80 10.90 -1.56
N GLU A 49 -9.92 11.28 -0.28
CA GLU A 49 -9.61 12.62 0.20
C GLU A 49 -8.13 12.99 0.11
N GLU A 50 -7.26 11.99 -0.11
CA GLU A 50 -5.82 12.22 -0.26
C GLU A 50 -5.42 12.58 -1.69
N TYR A 51 -6.25 12.22 -2.70
CA TYR A 51 -5.94 12.49 -4.11
C TYR A 51 -5.78 13.98 -4.46
N PRO A 52 -6.62 14.90 -3.96
CA PRO A 52 -6.42 16.33 -4.18
C PRO A 52 -5.09 16.85 -3.61
N THR A 53 -4.66 16.32 -2.47
CA THR A 53 -3.39 16.68 -1.85
C THR A 53 -2.22 16.21 -2.71
N VAL A 54 -2.27 14.98 -3.19
CA VAL A 54 -1.24 14.43 -4.09
C VAL A 54 -1.20 15.22 -5.40
N TYR A 55 -2.36 15.53 -5.99
CA TYR A 55 -2.47 16.37 -7.19
C TYR A 55 -1.73 17.70 -7.00
N LYS A 56 -2.07 18.43 -5.94
CA LYS A 56 -1.47 19.74 -5.66
C LYS A 56 0.05 19.69 -5.64
N TYR A 57 0.62 18.86 -4.79
CA TYR A 57 2.07 18.80 -4.64
C TYR A 57 2.80 18.25 -5.86
N LEU A 58 2.19 17.30 -6.57
CA LEU A 58 2.76 16.75 -7.80
C LEU A 58 2.82 17.83 -8.89
N PHE A 59 1.73 18.55 -9.10
CA PHE A 59 1.68 19.57 -10.15
C PHE A 59 2.52 20.80 -9.82
N GLU A 60 2.61 21.20 -8.56
CA GLU A 60 3.58 22.21 -8.10
C GLU A 60 5.02 21.78 -8.43
N ALA A 61 5.38 20.53 -8.15
CA ALA A 61 6.70 19.99 -8.44
C ALA A 61 6.97 19.89 -9.95
N ILE A 62 5.98 19.47 -10.75
CA ILE A 62 6.09 19.42 -12.22
C ILE A 62 6.29 20.82 -12.78
N ALA A 63 5.47 21.79 -12.38
CA ALA A 63 5.59 23.18 -12.83
C ALA A 63 6.95 23.78 -12.49
N ALA A 64 7.44 23.55 -11.28
CA ALA A 64 8.77 24.00 -10.86
C ALA A 64 9.92 23.40 -11.69
N ASN A 65 9.76 22.15 -12.17
CA ASN A 65 10.77 21.48 -13.01
C ASN A 65 10.69 21.88 -14.48
N LEU A 66 9.50 22.10 -15.01
CA LEU A 66 9.29 22.44 -16.43
C LEU A 66 9.48 23.94 -16.71
N GLY A 67 9.33 24.81 -15.70
CA GLY A 67 9.42 26.26 -15.88
C GLY A 67 8.47 26.75 -16.97
N ASP A 68 8.97 27.51 -17.94
CA ASP A 68 8.19 28.09 -19.04
C ASP A 68 7.54 27.03 -19.97
N LEU A 69 7.95 25.78 -19.90
CA LEU A 69 7.31 24.67 -20.65
C LEU A 69 5.98 24.23 -20.02
N ALA A 70 5.70 24.61 -18.78
CA ALA A 70 4.42 24.33 -18.11
C ALA A 70 3.35 25.34 -18.56
N THR A 71 3.00 25.33 -19.85
CA THR A 71 1.93 26.19 -20.36
C THR A 71 0.57 25.79 -19.79
N PRO A 72 -0.42 26.72 -19.73
CA PRO A 72 -1.76 26.40 -19.23
C PRO A 72 -2.38 25.18 -19.92
N GLU A 73 -2.21 25.04 -21.22
CA GLU A 73 -2.75 23.93 -22.01
C GLU A 73 -2.12 22.59 -21.61
N ILE A 74 -0.81 22.58 -21.36
CA ILE A 74 -0.09 21.38 -20.90
C ILE A 74 -0.55 21.00 -19.50
N VAL A 75 -0.69 21.97 -18.60
CA VAL A 75 -1.16 21.73 -17.23
C VAL A 75 -2.60 21.21 -17.25
N GLU A 76 -3.48 21.78 -18.06
CA GLU A 76 -4.86 21.34 -18.21
C GLU A 76 -4.94 19.89 -18.71
N ALA A 77 -4.25 19.56 -19.80
CA ALA A 77 -4.22 18.22 -20.36
C ALA A 77 -3.73 17.16 -19.36
N TRP A 78 -2.64 17.45 -18.64
CA TRP A 78 -2.13 16.52 -17.61
C TRP A 78 -3.04 16.45 -16.38
N THR A 79 -3.76 17.51 -16.05
CA THR A 79 -4.80 17.51 -15.02
C THR A 79 -5.93 16.56 -15.37
N GLU A 80 -6.40 16.57 -16.61
CA GLU A 80 -7.42 15.63 -17.09
C GLU A 80 -6.93 14.18 -16.99
N VAL A 81 -5.71 13.90 -17.46
CA VAL A 81 -5.10 12.55 -17.35
C VAL A 81 -4.99 12.10 -15.89
N TYR A 82 -4.54 12.99 -14.99
CA TYR A 82 -4.45 12.68 -13.57
C TYR A 82 -5.81 12.27 -12.99
N TRP A 83 -6.85 13.04 -13.25
CA TRP A 83 -8.18 12.74 -12.71
C TRP A 83 -8.88 11.56 -13.39
N LEU A 84 -8.59 11.30 -14.67
CA LEU A 84 -9.02 10.05 -15.32
C LEU A 84 -8.45 8.83 -14.59
N MET A 85 -7.15 8.81 -14.35
CA MET A 85 -6.49 7.73 -13.63
C MET A 85 -6.96 7.69 -12.16
N GLY A 86 -7.00 8.85 -11.49
CA GLY A 86 -7.39 8.97 -10.10
C GLY A 86 -8.81 8.47 -9.83
N ASN A 87 -9.78 8.87 -10.65
CA ASN A 87 -11.16 8.42 -10.52
C ASN A 87 -11.32 6.91 -10.77
N ALA A 88 -10.56 6.35 -11.72
CA ALA A 88 -10.54 4.91 -11.95
C ALA A 88 -9.98 4.15 -10.72
N LEU A 89 -8.90 4.65 -10.14
CA LEU A 89 -8.31 4.07 -8.91
C LEU A 89 -9.26 4.20 -7.72
N ILE A 90 -9.84 5.37 -7.47
CA ILE A 90 -10.82 5.61 -6.39
C ILE A 90 -11.99 4.63 -6.50
N LYS A 91 -12.51 4.41 -7.71
CA LYS A 91 -13.59 3.45 -7.93
C LYS A 91 -13.18 2.02 -7.57
N LEU A 92 -12.00 1.59 -7.98
CA LEU A 92 -11.47 0.26 -7.63
C LEU A 92 -11.23 0.14 -6.13
N GLU A 93 -10.63 1.14 -5.51
CA GLU A 93 -10.35 1.17 -4.07
C GLU A 93 -11.63 1.13 -3.22
N LYS A 94 -12.66 1.89 -3.61
CA LYS A 94 -14.00 1.81 -2.97
C LYS A 94 -14.57 0.39 -3.03
N GLY A 95 -14.46 -0.28 -4.18
CA GLY A 95 -14.86 -1.69 -4.31
C GLY A 95 -14.06 -2.62 -3.41
N LEU A 96 -12.75 -2.36 -3.29
CA LEU A 96 -11.87 -3.11 -2.40
C LEU A 96 -12.28 -2.92 -0.93
N TYR A 97 -12.52 -1.71 -0.48
CA TYR A 97 -12.96 -1.43 0.89
C TYR A 97 -14.35 -2.03 1.18
N ALA A 98 -15.31 -1.87 0.28
CA ALA A 98 -16.66 -2.41 0.44
C ALA A 98 -16.72 -3.95 0.55
N SER A 99 -15.71 -4.66 0.02
CA SER A 99 -15.63 -6.13 0.08
C SER A 99 -15.04 -6.67 1.38
N GLN A 100 -14.71 -5.81 2.34
CA GLN A 100 -14.14 -6.22 3.63
C GLN A 100 -15.23 -6.45 4.68
N ALA A 101 -14.87 -7.22 5.72
CA ALA A 101 -15.75 -7.45 6.86
C ALA A 101 -15.99 -6.19 7.71
N ASN A 102 -15.18 -5.15 7.51
CA ASN A 102 -15.28 -3.86 8.18
C ASN A 102 -14.71 -2.76 7.28
N ASP A 103 -14.99 -1.51 7.60
CA ASP A 103 -14.52 -0.30 6.91
C ASP A 103 -13.25 0.31 7.54
N VAL A 104 -12.67 -0.36 8.52
CA VAL A 104 -11.49 0.11 9.26
C VAL A 104 -10.24 -0.13 8.41
N THR A 105 -9.66 0.93 7.89
CA THR A 105 -8.42 0.86 7.09
C THR A 105 -7.16 0.64 7.93
N ARG A 106 -7.23 0.96 9.22
CA ARG A 106 -6.13 0.80 10.18
C ARG A 106 -6.68 0.21 11.47
N ALA A 107 -6.07 -0.86 11.96
CA ALA A 107 -6.49 -1.51 13.19
C ALA A 107 -5.28 -1.90 14.04
N PRO A 108 -5.40 -1.83 15.37
CA PRO A 108 -4.38 -2.35 16.27
C PRO A 108 -4.39 -3.89 16.23
N PHE A 109 -3.22 -4.48 16.15
CA PHE A 109 -3.00 -5.92 16.17
C PHE A 109 -2.04 -6.29 17.27
N LYS A 110 -2.43 -7.25 18.08
CA LYS A 110 -1.62 -7.81 19.15
C LYS A 110 -0.90 -9.05 18.70
N VAL A 111 0.37 -9.16 19.03
CA VAL A 111 1.16 -10.39 18.87
C VAL A 111 0.63 -11.43 19.86
N VAL A 112 0.13 -12.55 19.36
CA VAL A 112 -0.40 -13.66 20.18
C VAL A 112 0.51 -14.87 20.19
N ASP A 113 1.37 -15.01 19.18
CA ASP A 113 2.40 -16.05 19.14
C ASP A 113 3.65 -15.53 18.43
N ARG A 114 4.81 -15.97 18.92
CA ARG A 114 6.12 -15.67 18.38
C ARG A 114 6.99 -16.91 18.40
N LYS A 115 7.49 -17.31 17.25
CA LYS A 115 8.33 -18.49 17.09
C LYS A 115 9.56 -18.17 16.25
N GLU A 116 10.74 -18.42 16.79
CA GLU A 116 11.97 -18.42 16.01
C GLU A 116 12.05 -19.68 15.16
N THR A 117 12.43 -19.54 13.90
CA THR A 117 12.53 -20.64 12.96
C THR A 117 13.69 -20.40 12.00
N GLY A 118 14.54 -21.37 11.87
CA GLY A 118 15.76 -21.23 11.06
C GLY A 118 16.67 -20.12 11.57
N GLU A 119 17.63 -19.74 10.73
CA GLU A 119 18.61 -18.71 11.05
C GLU A 119 18.04 -17.33 10.70
N ASN A 120 17.92 -16.48 11.72
CA ASN A 120 17.45 -15.10 11.59
C ASN A 120 16.01 -14.93 11.04
N VAL A 121 15.12 -15.88 11.31
CA VAL A 121 13.72 -15.78 10.94
C VAL A 121 12.82 -15.89 12.17
N VAL A 122 11.89 -14.95 12.32
CA VAL A 122 10.82 -15.02 13.29
C VAL A 122 9.48 -15.15 12.60
N VAL A 123 8.64 -16.04 13.09
CA VAL A 123 7.23 -16.14 12.70
C VAL A 123 6.41 -15.45 13.78
N LEU A 124 5.62 -14.46 13.38
CA LEU A 124 4.73 -13.70 14.23
C LEU A 124 3.29 -14.00 13.85
N THR A 125 2.47 -14.26 14.85
CA THR A 125 1.02 -14.41 14.70
C THR A 125 0.34 -13.27 15.43
N PHE A 126 -0.58 -12.63 14.73
CA PHE A 126 -1.31 -11.46 15.21
C PHE A 126 -2.80 -11.74 15.23
N GLU A 127 -3.49 -11.13 16.18
CA GLU A 127 -4.95 -11.02 16.25
C GLU A 127 -5.35 -9.55 16.38
N PRO A 128 -6.58 -9.16 16.02
CA PRO A 128 -7.09 -7.83 16.38
C PRO A 128 -6.92 -7.59 17.87
N ALA A 129 -6.43 -6.42 18.24
CA ALA A 129 -6.34 -6.03 19.66
C ALA A 129 -7.71 -5.62 20.23
N ASP A 130 -8.69 -5.47 19.38
CA ASP A 130 -10.10 -5.23 19.65
C ASP A 130 -10.94 -6.33 18.97
N ASP A 131 -12.24 -6.28 19.15
CA ASP A 131 -13.17 -7.24 18.53
C ASP A 131 -13.52 -6.93 17.06
N THR A 132 -12.68 -6.17 16.35
CA THR A 132 -12.90 -5.81 14.94
C THR A 132 -12.96 -7.07 14.07
N PRO A 133 -14.08 -7.30 13.35
CA PRO A 133 -14.20 -8.45 12.47
C PRO A 133 -13.16 -8.40 11.36
N MET A 134 -12.60 -9.55 11.01
CA MET A 134 -11.64 -9.67 9.92
C MET A 134 -12.20 -10.48 8.77
N THR A 135 -11.93 -10.00 7.56
CA THR A 135 -12.11 -10.82 6.35
C THR A 135 -11.17 -12.02 6.41
N GLU A 136 -11.64 -13.19 6.04
CA GLU A 136 -10.80 -14.39 5.96
C GLU A 136 -9.63 -14.16 4.98
N SER A 137 -8.44 -14.57 5.38
CA SER A 137 -7.26 -14.45 4.52
C SER A 137 -6.99 -15.75 3.77
N LYS A 138 -6.42 -15.60 2.57
CA LYS A 138 -5.97 -16.71 1.74
C LYS A 138 -4.45 -16.75 1.69
N GLY A 139 -3.88 -17.92 1.51
CA GLY A 139 -2.43 -18.07 1.31
C GLY A 139 -1.96 -17.24 0.11
N GLY A 140 -0.79 -16.60 0.22
CA GLY A 140 -0.23 -15.75 -0.81
C GLY A 140 -0.67 -14.28 -0.78
N GLN A 141 -1.68 -13.94 0.02
CA GLN A 141 -2.02 -12.56 0.34
C GLN A 141 -0.92 -11.88 1.15
N TYR A 142 -0.97 -10.59 1.27
CA TYR A 142 -0.03 -9.84 2.11
C TYR A 142 -0.76 -8.84 3.02
N ILE A 143 -0.09 -8.46 4.09
CA ILE A 143 -0.50 -7.34 4.95
C ILE A 143 0.58 -6.27 4.97
N SER A 144 0.16 -5.03 5.19
CA SER A 144 1.07 -3.94 5.52
C SER A 144 1.11 -3.76 7.03
N ILE A 145 2.26 -3.98 7.63
CA ILE A 145 2.52 -3.69 9.05
C ILE A 145 3.19 -2.32 9.14
N VAL A 146 2.67 -1.50 10.03
CA VAL A 146 3.19 -0.16 10.30
C VAL A 146 3.74 -0.12 11.71
N VAL A 147 4.98 0.24 11.82
CA VAL A 147 5.60 0.53 13.11
C VAL A 147 6.31 1.88 13.05
N PRO A 148 6.42 2.58 14.18
CA PRO A 148 7.26 3.76 14.26
C PRO A 148 8.72 3.34 14.08
N ALA A 149 9.40 3.97 13.12
CA ALA A 149 10.85 3.88 12.99
C ALA A 149 11.53 4.66 14.12
N ARG A 150 12.83 4.48 14.29
CA ARG A 150 13.60 5.13 15.37
C ARG A 150 13.62 6.66 15.28
N ASP A 151 13.45 7.20 14.09
CA ASP A 151 13.28 8.64 13.82
C ASP A 151 11.86 9.15 14.10
N GLY A 152 10.95 8.27 14.56
CA GLY A 152 9.55 8.58 14.84
C GLY A 152 8.65 8.59 13.61
N LEU A 153 9.19 8.44 12.41
CA LEU A 153 8.39 8.32 11.20
C LEU A 153 7.72 6.94 11.13
N ARG A 154 6.48 6.93 10.70
CA ARG A 154 5.74 5.68 10.54
C ARG A 154 6.11 5.04 9.20
N GLN A 155 6.60 3.82 9.26
CA GLN A 155 6.98 3.07 8.07
C GLN A 155 6.09 1.84 7.90
N ALA A 156 5.56 1.68 6.68
CA ALA A 156 4.82 0.48 6.27
C ALA A 156 5.72 -0.49 5.52
N ARG A 157 5.61 -1.79 5.85
CA ARG A 157 6.22 -2.86 5.07
C ARG A 157 5.22 -3.97 4.85
N GLN A 158 5.32 -4.59 3.69
CA GLN A 158 4.42 -5.65 3.26
C GLN A 158 5.03 -7.01 3.55
N TYR A 159 4.21 -7.89 4.13
CA TYR A 159 4.59 -9.26 4.47
C TYR A 159 3.56 -10.24 3.93
N THR A 160 4.03 -11.25 3.22
CA THR A 160 3.17 -12.34 2.73
C THR A 160 2.56 -13.09 3.91
N LEU A 161 1.28 -13.38 3.80
CA LEU A 161 0.55 -14.16 4.81
C LEU A 161 0.88 -15.65 4.69
N LEU A 162 1.20 -16.23 5.81
CA LEU A 162 1.24 -17.67 5.99
C LEU A 162 -0.18 -18.19 6.35
N PRO A 163 -0.46 -19.48 6.12
CA PRO A 163 -1.70 -20.10 6.60
C PRO A 163 -1.88 -19.87 8.12
N SER A 164 -3.08 -19.44 8.50
CA SER A 164 -3.44 -19.13 9.89
C SER A 164 -4.94 -19.38 10.12
N GLU A 165 -5.38 -19.34 11.36
CA GLU A 165 -6.79 -19.39 11.72
C GLU A 165 -7.53 -18.11 11.25
N LYS A 166 -8.87 -18.20 11.20
CA LYS A 166 -9.74 -17.18 10.59
C LYS A 166 -9.46 -15.77 11.10
N ASN A 167 -9.28 -15.60 12.41
CA ASN A 167 -9.07 -14.29 13.03
C ASN A 167 -7.59 -13.96 13.26
N GLN A 168 -6.69 -14.73 12.66
CA GLN A 168 -5.25 -14.54 12.80
C GLN A 168 -4.62 -14.06 11.50
N ARG A 169 -3.48 -13.40 11.64
CA ARG A 169 -2.57 -13.08 10.55
C ARG A 169 -1.17 -13.52 10.93
N ARG A 170 -0.59 -14.36 10.12
CA ARG A 170 0.71 -14.98 10.39
C ARG A 170 1.69 -14.58 9.30
N ILE A 171 2.85 -14.12 9.70
CA ILE A 171 3.92 -13.71 8.79
C ILE A 171 5.24 -14.30 9.22
N ALA A 172 6.15 -14.49 8.26
CA ALA A 172 7.56 -14.76 8.54
C ALA A 172 8.39 -13.54 8.21
N VAL A 173 9.26 -13.15 9.13
CA VAL A 173 10.15 -12.01 9.01
C VAL A 173 11.58 -12.51 9.08
N LYS A 174 12.34 -12.37 7.98
CA LYS A 174 13.77 -12.60 7.98
C LYS A 174 14.46 -11.31 8.41
N LEU A 175 15.38 -11.41 9.36
CA LEU A 175 16.18 -10.27 9.79
C LEU A 175 17.10 -9.81 8.65
N ASP A 176 16.96 -8.55 8.28
CA ASP A 176 17.93 -7.84 7.46
C ASP A 176 18.83 -7.04 8.42
N PRO A 177 20.16 -7.31 8.47
CA PRO A 177 21.06 -6.59 9.38
C PRO A 177 21.06 -5.07 9.19
N ASN A 178 20.72 -4.60 7.98
CA ASN A 178 20.62 -3.18 7.63
C ASN A 178 19.18 -2.67 7.62
N GLY A 179 18.21 -3.54 7.93
CA GLY A 179 16.78 -3.26 7.86
C GLY A 179 16.21 -2.88 9.21
N GLU A 180 15.92 -1.60 9.44
CA GLU A 180 15.34 -1.12 10.68
C GLU A 180 14.01 -1.82 11.01
N MET A 181 13.10 -1.93 10.04
CA MET A 181 11.78 -2.54 10.23
C MET A 181 11.85 -4.00 10.64
N THR A 182 12.75 -4.77 10.03
CA THR A 182 12.92 -6.18 10.37
C THR A 182 13.48 -6.34 11.77
N SER A 183 14.39 -5.45 12.20
CA SER A 183 14.92 -5.43 13.56
C SER A 183 13.82 -5.16 14.60
N ILE A 184 12.98 -4.15 14.36
CA ILE A 184 11.84 -3.81 15.23
C ILE A 184 10.88 -5.01 15.34
N LEU A 185 10.55 -5.66 14.22
CA LEU A 185 9.65 -6.81 14.23
C LEU A 185 10.26 -8.03 14.95
N HIS A 186 11.58 -8.20 14.88
CA HIS A 186 12.28 -9.26 15.63
C HIS A 186 12.29 -9.01 17.15
N GLU A 187 12.20 -7.77 17.59
CA GLU A 187 12.15 -7.37 18.99
C GLU A 187 10.76 -7.55 19.63
N LEU A 188 9.70 -7.69 18.81
CA LEU A 188 8.33 -7.84 19.29
C LEU A 188 8.17 -9.10 20.15
N LYS A 189 7.39 -8.95 21.21
CA LYS A 189 7.02 -10.01 22.16
C LYS A 189 5.52 -10.28 22.10
N VAL A 190 5.12 -11.44 22.58
CA VAL A 190 3.70 -11.74 22.81
C VAL A 190 3.10 -10.69 23.73
N GLY A 191 1.98 -10.11 23.31
CA GLY A 191 1.29 -9.00 23.97
C GLY A 191 1.57 -7.62 23.37
N ASP A 192 2.64 -7.45 22.62
CA ASP A 192 2.93 -6.18 21.94
C ASP A 192 1.88 -5.87 20.88
N VAL A 193 1.59 -4.58 20.71
CA VAL A 193 0.59 -4.11 19.74
C VAL A 193 1.27 -3.34 18.63
N VAL A 194 0.95 -3.70 17.41
CA VAL A 194 1.37 -2.99 16.19
C VAL A 194 0.15 -2.46 15.46
N GLU A 195 0.33 -1.44 14.62
CA GLU A 195 -0.72 -1.00 13.72
C GLU A 195 -0.64 -1.79 12.41
N LYS A 196 -1.75 -2.42 12.07
CA LYS A 196 -1.93 -3.05 10.77
C LYS A 196 -2.68 -2.10 9.87
N HIS A 197 -2.16 -1.89 8.67
CA HIS A 197 -2.94 -1.41 7.56
C HIS A 197 -3.58 -2.61 6.85
N PHE A 198 -4.67 -2.33 6.20
CA PHE A 198 -5.53 -3.22 5.48
C PHE A 198 -4.83 -4.47 4.89
N THR A 199 -5.48 -5.63 5.04
CA THR A 199 -5.02 -6.85 4.38
C THR A 199 -5.66 -6.93 3.02
N ARG A 200 -4.90 -6.98 1.95
CA ARG A 200 -5.44 -7.54 0.72
C ARG A 200 -4.42 -7.99 -0.32
N ASP A 201 -5.07 -8.67 -1.13
CA ASP A 201 -4.86 -9.67 -2.11
C ASP A 201 -4.33 -9.14 -3.40
N ARG A 202 -3.36 -9.82 -3.89
CA ARG A 202 -3.45 -10.36 -5.22
C ARG A 202 -3.10 -11.85 -5.15
N VAL A 203 -4.10 -12.69 -5.07
CA VAL A 203 -3.97 -14.00 -5.68
C VAL A 203 -4.59 -13.82 -7.06
N GLU A 204 -3.81 -13.38 -8.02
CA GLU A 204 -4.07 -13.81 -9.37
C GLU A 204 -3.75 -15.28 -9.41
N ASP A 205 -4.70 -16.05 -9.91
CA ASP A 205 -4.48 -17.41 -10.30
C ASP A 205 -3.19 -17.48 -11.11
N VAL A 206 -2.12 -17.94 -10.48
CA VAL A 206 -0.95 -18.43 -11.19
C VAL A 206 -1.45 -19.67 -11.89
N LYS A 207 -1.86 -19.48 -13.15
CA LYS A 207 -2.09 -20.58 -14.07
C LYS A 207 -0.77 -21.23 -14.43
#